data_16ec1c256d6ffba6b27e2185345598ef
#
_entry.id   16ec1c256d6ffba6b27e2185345598ef
#
_cell.length_a   1.000
_cell.length_b   1.000
_cell.length_c   1.000
_cell.angle_alpha   90.00
_cell.angle_beta   90.00
_cell.angle_gamma   90.00
#
_symmetry.space_group_name_H-M   'P 1'
#
loop_
_entity.id
_entity.type
_entity.pdbx_description
1 polymer ?
#
loop_
_entity_poly.entity_id
_entity_poly.type
_entity_poly.pdbx_seq_one_letter_code
_entity_poly.pdbx_strand_id
1 'polypeptide(L)'
;MNRSAADAGRSRILAPVTDSPECPQLPPALADARSLVAALLAEGVREVVLCPGSRNAPLADALADAADASALTLRVVLDERSAGFIALGAARAHALTGHSRCAAVVTTSGTAVANLHPAVSEADAAGIPLLVISADRPHELVGTGASQTTEQTGLFAPALRLGVDLPADLSADLGGSAADAAIAGQVRRAVAAATGVLSRDPGPAQINARFRPPLAVDGAAQAAVTTPVPPPAMAAQATEAVPVPLVEAAEQIGVPSADAQGRGIVVAGDTASPAVGALARALAEHLDWPLLAEPTSQARGGPQALTRYAELLATGPGRDLVAQADHLIVVGHPSLSRSITALLGREDLDITVLTERAGWTDVPGRARRVIPVDGLGARMTDAAASRAARLADSLTLVRADAAWAEAWRRAVADLPEPERPGSTDAVANAAVEVVWEAARPVGAPILLVGSSMTVRRLDRLARPGDLDCSAPKAVANRGLAGIDGTIATGIGLWMASRRPVRAVMGDLAFLHDAMSMGRGLRETEPDLQVIVVDDGGGAIFSHLE
;
A
#
# COMPACT_ATOMS: atom_id res chain seq x y z
N MET A 1 -84.31 -8.87 -66.14
CA MET A 1 -84.01 -7.59 -65.49
C MET A 1 -83.18 -7.81 -64.28
N ASN A 2 -81.94 -7.46 -64.44
CA ASN A 2 -81.00 -6.80 -63.51
C ASN A 2 -81.10 -7.06 -62.00
N ARG A 3 -80.04 -7.51 -61.31
CA ARG A 3 -78.83 -6.73 -60.99
C ARG A 3 -77.83 -7.64 -60.31
N SER A 4 -76.57 -7.51 -60.70
CA SER A 4 -75.35 -7.92 -60.05
C SER A 4 -75.15 -7.26 -58.68
N ALA A 5 -74.53 -7.91 -57.76
CA ALA A 5 -73.79 -7.33 -56.68
C ALA A 5 -72.55 -8.16 -56.35
N ALA A 6 -71.42 -7.60 -56.63
CA ALA A 6 -70.12 -8.10 -56.29
C ALA A 6 -69.85 -7.93 -54.79
N ASP A 7 -69.46 -8.97 -54.07
CA ASP A 7 -69.03 -8.95 -52.70
C ASP A 7 -67.49 -8.86 -52.65
N ALA A 8 -66.99 -7.71 -52.26
CA ALA A 8 -65.58 -7.45 -52.11
C ALA A 8 -65.06 -7.93 -50.76
N GLY A 9 -64.27 -8.99 -50.79
CA GLY A 9 -63.57 -9.50 -49.65
C GLY A 9 -62.62 -8.44 -49.08
N ARG A 10 -62.90 -7.94 -47.87
CA ARG A 10 -61.95 -7.14 -47.07
C ARG A 10 -61.01 -8.10 -46.32
N SER A 11 -59.78 -8.19 -46.83
CA SER A 11 -58.66 -8.72 -46.12
C SER A 11 -58.42 -7.88 -44.87
N ARG A 12 -58.62 -8.42 -43.69
CA ARG A 12 -58.16 -7.85 -42.43
C ARG A 12 -56.63 -8.04 -42.36
N ILE A 13 -55.90 -6.97 -42.63
CA ILE A 13 -54.50 -6.87 -42.28
C ILE A 13 -54.45 -6.86 -40.75
N LEU A 14 -54.02 -7.97 -40.14
CA LEU A 14 -53.61 -8.01 -38.74
C LEU A 14 -52.41 -7.07 -38.60
N ALA A 15 -52.57 -5.99 -37.85
CA ALA A 15 -51.44 -5.18 -37.40
C ALA A 15 -50.50 -6.07 -36.58
N PRO A 16 -49.18 -5.92 -36.73
CA PRO A 16 -48.26 -6.67 -35.92
C PRO A 16 -48.44 -6.25 -34.45
N VAL A 17 -48.71 -7.22 -33.58
CA VAL A 17 -48.66 -7.04 -32.13
C VAL A 17 -47.17 -6.90 -31.78
N THR A 18 -46.71 -5.67 -31.71
CA THR A 18 -45.40 -5.32 -31.12
C THR A 18 -45.70 -4.65 -29.79
N ASP A 19 -45.87 -5.45 -28.77
CA ASP A 19 -45.61 -5.04 -27.39
C ASP A 19 -45.18 -6.27 -26.61
N SER A 20 -43.94 -6.68 -26.82
CA SER A 20 -43.19 -7.29 -25.77
C SER A 20 -42.95 -6.18 -24.73
N PRO A 21 -43.22 -6.36 -23.43
CA PRO A 21 -42.88 -5.36 -22.44
C PRO A 21 -41.37 -5.11 -22.55
N GLU A 22 -40.97 -3.91 -22.98
CA GLU A 22 -39.58 -3.49 -22.92
C GLU A 22 -39.13 -3.68 -21.47
N CYS A 23 -38.14 -4.54 -21.26
CA CYS A 23 -37.53 -4.68 -19.97
C CYS A 23 -37.06 -3.27 -19.58
N PRO A 24 -37.42 -2.73 -18.41
CA PRO A 24 -37.09 -1.37 -18.05
C PRO A 24 -35.57 -1.21 -18.11
N GLN A 25 -35.10 -0.37 -19.02
CA GLN A 25 -33.66 -0.11 -19.16
C GLN A 25 -33.17 0.63 -17.91
N LEU A 26 -32.04 0.19 -17.38
CA LEU A 26 -31.38 0.89 -16.27
C LEU A 26 -31.01 2.32 -16.70
N PRO A 27 -31.18 3.32 -15.81
CA PRO A 27 -30.58 4.62 -16.03
C PRO A 27 -29.08 4.50 -16.33
N PRO A 28 -28.53 5.31 -17.26
CA PRO A 28 -27.13 5.23 -17.68
C PRO A 28 -26.16 5.28 -16.49
N ALA A 29 -26.39 6.14 -15.50
CA ALA A 29 -25.58 6.24 -14.30
C ALA A 29 -25.46 4.90 -13.53
N LEU A 30 -26.57 4.14 -13.43
CA LEU A 30 -26.56 2.84 -12.75
C LEU A 30 -25.92 1.76 -13.62
N ALA A 31 -26.14 1.80 -14.93
CA ALA A 31 -25.51 0.86 -15.85
C ALA A 31 -23.98 1.03 -15.85
N ASP A 32 -23.49 2.26 -15.98
CA ASP A 32 -22.07 2.59 -15.97
C ASP A 32 -21.41 2.24 -14.63
N ALA A 33 -22.10 2.48 -13.51
CA ALA A 33 -21.60 2.10 -12.17
C ALA A 33 -21.47 0.57 -12.01
N ARG A 34 -22.43 -0.20 -12.51
CA ARG A 34 -22.36 -1.68 -12.51
C ARG A 34 -21.22 -2.19 -13.36
N SER A 35 -21.03 -1.61 -14.54
CA SER A 35 -19.89 -1.95 -15.42
C SER A 35 -18.55 -1.64 -14.75
N LEU A 36 -18.46 -0.50 -14.04
CA LEU A 36 -17.25 -0.13 -13.29
C LEU A 36 -16.97 -1.14 -12.17
N VAL A 37 -17.97 -1.52 -11.36
CA VAL A 37 -17.80 -2.49 -10.27
C VAL A 37 -17.46 -3.88 -10.82
N ALA A 38 -18.09 -4.32 -11.91
CA ALA A 38 -17.76 -5.57 -12.58
C ALA A 38 -16.30 -5.58 -13.08
N ALA A 39 -15.84 -4.47 -13.64
CA ALA A 39 -14.46 -4.31 -14.09
C ALA A 39 -13.45 -4.35 -12.93
N LEU A 40 -13.76 -3.69 -11.79
CA LEU A 40 -12.93 -3.77 -10.58
C LEU A 40 -12.79 -5.21 -10.08
N LEU A 41 -13.89 -5.96 -10.06
CA LEU A 41 -13.87 -7.37 -9.67
C LEU A 41 -13.06 -8.22 -10.65
N ALA A 42 -13.14 -7.94 -11.96
CA ALA A 42 -12.35 -8.64 -12.97
C ALA A 42 -10.84 -8.41 -12.80
N GLU A 43 -10.43 -7.19 -12.40
CA GLU A 43 -9.04 -6.84 -12.11
C GLU A 43 -8.58 -7.21 -10.69
N GLY A 44 -9.39 -7.95 -9.93
CA GLY A 44 -9.00 -8.52 -8.64
C GLY A 44 -9.10 -7.57 -7.45
N VAL A 45 -9.76 -6.42 -7.59
CA VAL A 45 -10.08 -5.55 -6.44
C VAL A 45 -11.16 -6.23 -5.60
N ARG A 46 -10.86 -6.46 -4.32
CA ARG A 46 -11.75 -7.19 -3.40
C ARG A 46 -12.08 -6.42 -2.13
N GLU A 47 -11.31 -5.43 -1.76
CA GLU A 47 -11.51 -4.57 -0.61
C GLU A 47 -11.90 -3.18 -1.09
N VAL A 48 -13.10 -2.74 -0.70
CA VAL A 48 -13.64 -1.43 -1.07
C VAL A 48 -14.12 -0.71 0.18
N VAL A 49 -13.70 0.52 0.35
CA VAL A 49 -14.16 1.43 1.41
C VAL A 49 -15.01 2.51 0.77
N LEU A 50 -16.26 2.63 1.22
CA LEU A 50 -17.24 3.55 0.65
C LEU A 50 -17.58 4.66 1.64
N CYS A 51 -17.43 5.91 1.21
CA CYS A 51 -17.99 7.07 1.89
C CYS A 51 -19.30 7.46 1.21
N PRO A 52 -20.46 7.40 1.92
CA PRO A 52 -21.75 7.60 1.31
C PRO A 52 -21.98 9.05 0.90
N GLY A 53 -22.65 9.25 -0.26
CA GLY A 53 -23.07 10.55 -0.75
C GLY A 53 -23.98 10.43 -1.97
N SER A 54 -24.68 11.51 -2.32
CA SER A 54 -25.68 11.45 -3.40
C SER A 54 -25.06 11.14 -4.76
N ARG A 55 -23.88 11.71 -5.08
CA ARG A 55 -23.30 11.54 -6.42
C ARG A 55 -22.76 10.13 -6.67
N ASN A 56 -22.30 9.44 -5.62
CA ASN A 56 -21.85 8.06 -5.74
C ASN A 56 -22.93 7.02 -5.39
N ALA A 57 -24.21 7.42 -5.30
CA ALA A 57 -25.31 6.49 -5.05
C ALA A 57 -25.35 5.32 -6.06
N PRO A 58 -25.13 5.53 -7.38
CA PRO A 58 -25.06 4.41 -8.33
C PRO A 58 -23.97 3.41 -8.01
N LEU A 59 -22.79 3.90 -7.58
CA LEU A 59 -21.68 3.02 -7.15
C LEU A 59 -22.00 2.30 -5.84
N ALA A 60 -22.64 3.00 -4.89
CA ALA A 60 -23.03 2.41 -3.61
C ALA A 60 -23.99 1.23 -3.80
N ASP A 61 -24.96 1.37 -4.71
CA ASP A 61 -25.91 0.32 -5.07
C ASP A 61 -25.19 -0.90 -5.68
N ALA A 62 -24.38 -0.68 -6.70
CA ALA A 62 -23.62 -1.75 -7.35
C ALA A 62 -22.61 -2.45 -6.43
N LEU A 63 -21.98 -1.72 -5.51
CA LEU A 63 -21.05 -2.26 -4.51
C LEU A 63 -21.78 -3.07 -3.44
N ALA A 64 -22.98 -2.63 -3.02
CA ALA A 64 -23.80 -3.37 -2.08
C ALA A 64 -24.24 -4.72 -2.69
N ASP A 65 -24.72 -4.72 -3.94
CA ASP A 65 -25.07 -5.95 -4.67
C ASP A 65 -23.87 -6.92 -4.74
N ALA A 66 -22.68 -6.40 -5.04
CA ALA A 66 -21.47 -7.21 -5.12
C ALA A 66 -21.03 -7.76 -3.75
N ALA A 67 -21.23 -6.99 -2.68
CA ALA A 67 -20.93 -7.42 -1.31
C ALA A 67 -21.92 -8.48 -0.83
N ASP A 68 -23.22 -8.31 -1.11
CA ASP A 68 -24.27 -9.29 -0.79
C ASP A 68 -24.03 -10.63 -1.52
N ALA A 69 -23.47 -10.56 -2.73
CA ALA A 69 -23.02 -11.74 -3.48
C ALA A 69 -21.66 -12.29 -2.97
N SER A 70 -21.07 -11.74 -1.92
CA SER A 70 -19.76 -12.11 -1.38
C SER A 70 -18.61 -12.00 -2.40
N ALA A 71 -18.76 -11.17 -3.43
CA ALA A 71 -17.74 -10.96 -4.45
C ALA A 71 -16.62 -10.00 -3.98
N LEU A 72 -16.92 -9.15 -3.00
CA LEU A 72 -15.97 -8.23 -2.37
C LEU A 72 -16.30 -8.00 -0.89
N THR A 73 -15.36 -7.41 -0.17
CA THR A 73 -15.57 -6.89 1.18
C THR A 73 -15.83 -5.39 1.07
N LEU A 74 -17.03 -4.96 1.44
CA LEU A 74 -17.43 -3.56 1.49
C LEU A 74 -17.41 -3.08 2.95
N ARG A 75 -16.81 -1.90 3.16
CA ARG A 75 -16.89 -1.19 4.44
C ARG A 75 -17.38 0.24 4.21
N VAL A 76 -18.40 0.64 4.96
CA VAL A 76 -18.96 1.99 4.89
C VAL A 76 -18.39 2.85 6.01
N VAL A 77 -17.81 4.01 5.65
CA VAL A 77 -17.13 4.93 6.56
C VAL A 77 -17.58 6.35 6.28
N LEU A 78 -17.82 7.14 7.33
CA LEU A 78 -18.31 8.51 7.17
C LEU A 78 -17.19 9.53 6.92
N ASP A 79 -16.03 9.34 7.54
CA ASP A 79 -14.86 10.22 7.40
C ASP A 79 -13.97 9.72 6.25
N GLU A 80 -13.87 10.52 5.20
CA GLU A 80 -13.12 10.16 4.00
C GLU A 80 -11.62 10.04 4.26
N ARG A 81 -11.04 10.82 5.16
CA ARG A 81 -9.64 10.66 5.56
C ARG A 81 -9.40 9.29 6.15
N SER A 82 -10.23 8.88 7.08
CA SER A 82 -10.18 7.54 7.68
C SER A 82 -10.38 6.45 6.62
N ALA A 83 -11.33 6.65 5.70
CA ALA A 83 -11.61 5.71 4.61
C ALA A 83 -10.40 5.49 3.70
N GLY A 84 -9.69 6.57 3.34
CA GLY A 84 -8.47 6.50 2.55
C GLY A 84 -7.38 5.67 3.23
N PHE A 85 -7.15 5.86 4.53
CA PHE A 85 -6.18 5.07 5.29
C PHE A 85 -6.63 3.62 5.55
N ILE A 86 -7.93 3.35 5.65
CA ILE A 86 -8.43 1.97 5.69
C ILE A 86 -8.10 1.25 4.37
N ALA A 87 -8.36 1.88 3.23
CA ALA A 87 -8.02 1.31 1.93
C ALA A 87 -6.50 1.13 1.77
N LEU A 88 -5.70 2.11 2.20
CA LEU A 88 -4.23 2.00 2.24
C LEU A 88 -3.77 0.81 3.10
N GLY A 89 -4.35 0.64 4.28
CA GLY A 89 -4.04 -0.49 5.17
C GLY A 89 -4.40 -1.84 4.55
N ALA A 90 -5.52 -1.93 3.83
CA ALA A 90 -5.92 -3.13 3.11
C ALA A 90 -4.93 -3.49 1.98
N ALA A 91 -4.50 -2.51 1.18
CA ALA A 91 -3.48 -2.72 0.16
C ALA A 91 -2.12 -3.12 0.76
N ARG A 92 -1.74 -2.51 1.89
CA ARG A 92 -0.51 -2.89 2.63
C ARG A 92 -0.56 -4.33 3.16
N ALA A 93 -1.74 -4.83 3.56
CA ALA A 93 -1.91 -6.22 3.98
C ALA A 93 -1.62 -7.21 2.84
N HIS A 94 -1.99 -6.89 1.62
CA HIS A 94 -1.65 -7.70 0.46
C HIS A 94 -0.14 -7.78 0.24
N ALA A 95 0.58 -6.65 0.37
CA ALA A 95 2.04 -6.64 0.26
C ALA A 95 2.72 -7.54 1.30
N LEU A 96 2.18 -7.60 2.55
CA LEU A 96 2.65 -8.53 3.58
C LEU A 96 2.50 -10.02 3.22
N THR A 97 1.67 -10.34 2.24
CA THR A 97 1.48 -11.70 1.72
C THR A 97 2.17 -11.93 0.38
N GLY A 98 2.98 -10.97 -0.07
CA GLY A 98 3.72 -11.05 -1.33
C GLY A 98 2.89 -10.73 -2.58
N HIS A 99 1.75 -10.06 -2.42
CA HIS A 99 0.87 -9.71 -3.54
C HIS A 99 0.78 -8.19 -3.68
N SER A 100 0.99 -7.69 -4.90
CA SER A 100 0.69 -6.30 -5.25
C SER A 100 -0.77 -6.20 -5.72
N ARG A 101 -1.70 -5.90 -4.81
CA ARG A 101 -3.13 -5.75 -5.11
C ARG A 101 -3.64 -4.40 -4.63
N CYS A 102 -4.51 -3.78 -5.43
CA CYS A 102 -5.20 -2.56 -5.04
C CYS A 102 -6.31 -2.85 -4.02
N ALA A 103 -6.46 -1.92 -3.08
CA ALA A 103 -7.73 -1.69 -2.40
C ALA A 103 -8.31 -0.36 -2.88
N ALA A 104 -9.64 -0.24 -2.90
CA ALA A 104 -10.30 0.95 -3.42
C ALA A 104 -10.97 1.77 -2.31
N VAL A 105 -10.96 3.09 -2.47
CA VAL A 105 -11.80 4.02 -1.70
C VAL A 105 -12.72 4.77 -2.65
N VAL A 106 -14.00 4.83 -2.33
CA VAL A 106 -15.06 5.43 -3.14
C VAL A 106 -15.67 6.60 -2.39
N THR A 107 -15.71 7.79 -2.99
CA THR A 107 -16.27 8.99 -2.38
C THR A 107 -17.26 9.68 -3.31
N THR A 108 -18.09 10.53 -2.72
CA THR A 108 -18.85 11.55 -3.48
C THR A 108 -17.91 12.67 -3.93
N SER A 109 -18.45 13.70 -4.56
CA SER A 109 -17.67 14.82 -5.12
C SER A 109 -17.31 15.90 -4.08
N GLY A 110 -16.43 16.79 -4.46
CA GLY A 110 -16.08 17.99 -3.70
C GLY A 110 -15.08 17.74 -2.58
N THR A 111 -15.35 18.23 -1.37
CA THR A 111 -14.42 18.08 -0.23
C THR A 111 -14.22 16.63 0.19
N ALA A 112 -15.14 15.73 -0.10
CA ALA A 112 -15.00 14.31 0.11
C ALA A 112 -13.73 13.75 -0.58
N VAL A 113 -13.52 14.15 -1.83
CA VAL A 113 -12.30 13.76 -2.58
C VAL A 113 -11.07 14.40 -1.96
N ALA A 114 -11.13 15.70 -1.60
CA ALA A 114 -10.00 16.43 -1.03
C ALA A 114 -9.51 15.82 0.29
N ASN A 115 -10.41 15.27 1.12
CA ASN A 115 -10.07 14.62 2.39
C ASN A 115 -9.23 13.34 2.20
N LEU A 116 -9.16 12.77 1.01
CA LEU A 116 -8.30 11.61 0.72
C LEU A 116 -6.82 11.99 0.55
N HIS A 117 -6.49 13.28 0.44
CA HIS A 117 -5.13 13.74 0.12
C HIS A 117 -4.03 13.17 1.04
N PRO A 118 -4.21 13.11 2.37
CA PRO A 118 -3.19 12.52 3.25
C PRO A 118 -2.91 11.05 2.93
N ALA A 119 -3.95 10.25 2.72
CA ALA A 119 -3.80 8.83 2.40
C ALA A 119 -3.18 8.61 1.01
N VAL A 120 -3.55 9.43 0.02
CA VAL A 120 -2.97 9.39 -1.33
C VAL A 120 -1.49 9.75 -1.29
N SER A 121 -1.11 10.78 -0.54
CA SER A 121 0.29 11.20 -0.39
C SER A 121 1.14 10.15 0.32
N GLU A 122 0.62 9.52 1.38
CA GLU A 122 1.29 8.40 2.06
C GLU A 122 1.43 7.19 1.13
N ALA A 123 0.38 6.88 0.34
CA ALA A 123 0.41 5.78 -0.62
C ALA A 123 1.46 5.99 -1.71
N ASP A 124 1.59 7.22 -2.22
CA ASP A 124 2.62 7.60 -3.18
C ASP A 124 4.03 7.42 -2.58
N ALA A 125 4.29 8.05 -1.45
CA ALA A 125 5.59 7.99 -0.80
C ALA A 125 5.98 6.57 -0.36
N ALA A 126 5.03 5.75 0.08
CA ALA A 126 5.25 4.37 0.49
C ALA A 126 5.18 3.35 -0.67
N GLY A 127 4.74 3.75 -1.87
CA GLY A 127 4.55 2.84 -2.99
C GLY A 127 3.43 1.82 -2.76
N ILE A 128 2.30 2.24 -2.18
CA ILE A 128 1.16 1.36 -1.87
C ILE A 128 0.07 1.49 -2.95
N PRO A 129 -0.38 0.37 -3.55
CA PRO A 129 -1.43 0.39 -4.58
C PRO A 129 -2.79 0.84 -4.02
N LEU A 130 -3.11 2.12 -4.12
CA LEU A 130 -4.37 2.69 -3.68
C LEU A 130 -5.20 3.14 -4.89
N LEU A 131 -6.43 2.66 -5.02
CA LEU A 131 -7.34 3.09 -6.08
C LEU A 131 -8.39 4.05 -5.53
N VAL A 132 -8.34 5.30 -5.95
CA VAL A 132 -9.35 6.32 -5.63
C VAL A 132 -10.43 6.30 -6.70
N ILE A 133 -11.70 6.15 -6.31
CA ILE A 133 -12.86 6.27 -7.19
C ILE A 133 -13.68 7.46 -6.70
N SER A 134 -13.56 8.57 -7.40
CA SER A 134 -14.25 9.81 -7.07
C SER A 134 -15.47 10.00 -7.98
N ALA A 135 -16.67 9.96 -7.41
CA ALA A 135 -17.85 10.29 -8.17
C ALA A 135 -17.91 11.79 -8.43
N ASP A 136 -18.25 12.18 -9.66
CA ASP A 136 -18.27 13.58 -10.07
C ASP A 136 -19.54 13.95 -10.83
N ARG A 137 -19.75 15.24 -10.97
CA ARG A 137 -20.80 15.81 -11.82
C ARG A 137 -20.41 15.72 -13.28
N PRO A 138 -21.40 15.74 -14.19
CA PRO A 138 -21.13 15.86 -15.62
C PRO A 138 -20.23 17.07 -15.91
N HIS A 139 -19.42 16.95 -16.96
CA HIS A 139 -18.38 17.92 -17.28
C HIS A 139 -18.90 19.36 -17.45
N GLU A 140 -20.07 19.52 -18.02
CA GLU A 140 -20.72 20.83 -18.26
C GLU A 140 -21.04 21.61 -16.96
N LEU A 141 -21.00 20.99 -15.80
CA LEU A 141 -21.19 21.62 -14.50
C LEU A 141 -19.91 22.05 -13.80
N VAL A 142 -18.75 21.57 -14.28
CA VAL A 142 -17.44 21.92 -13.69
C VAL A 142 -17.10 23.37 -14.03
N GLY A 143 -16.64 24.14 -13.03
CA GLY A 143 -16.29 25.55 -13.19
C GLY A 143 -17.49 26.53 -13.26
N THR A 144 -18.72 26.03 -13.14
CA THR A 144 -19.94 26.89 -13.24
C THR A 144 -20.40 27.43 -11.88
N GLY A 145 -19.80 27.04 -10.78
CA GLY A 145 -20.28 27.33 -9.41
C GLY A 145 -21.40 26.38 -8.95
N ALA A 146 -21.66 25.29 -9.66
CA ALA A 146 -22.61 24.28 -9.23
C ALA A 146 -22.20 23.70 -7.85
N SER A 147 -23.23 23.44 -7.01
CA SER A 147 -23.00 22.97 -5.64
C SER A 147 -22.12 21.72 -5.60
N GLN A 148 -21.12 21.70 -4.69
CA GLN A 148 -20.22 20.57 -4.43
C GLN A 148 -19.47 20.13 -5.69
N THR A 149 -19.03 21.06 -6.52
CA THR A 149 -18.28 20.84 -7.76
C THR A 149 -16.90 21.47 -7.64
N THR A 150 -15.88 20.75 -8.03
CA THR A 150 -14.50 21.22 -8.09
C THR A 150 -13.77 20.49 -9.21
N GLU A 151 -12.58 20.95 -9.60
CA GLU A 151 -11.72 20.19 -10.50
C GLU A 151 -11.10 19.02 -9.73
N GLN A 152 -11.61 17.81 -9.97
CA GLN A 152 -11.20 16.60 -9.23
C GLN A 152 -10.07 15.85 -9.93
N THR A 153 -9.97 15.95 -11.25
CA THR A 153 -9.00 15.19 -12.05
C THR A 153 -7.56 15.60 -11.81
N GLY A 154 -7.34 16.86 -11.43
CA GLY A 154 -6.02 17.40 -11.12
C GLY A 154 -5.65 17.39 -9.64
N LEU A 155 -6.58 17.02 -8.75
CA LEU A 155 -6.42 17.22 -7.31
C LEU A 155 -5.23 16.49 -6.70
N PHE A 156 -4.94 15.29 -7.18
CA PHE A 156 -3.83 14.46 -6.71
C PHE A 156 -2.68 14.33 -7.72
N ALA A 157 -2.68 15.12 -8.78
CA ALA A 157 -1.82 14.94 -9.95
C ALA A 157 -0.34 14.62 -9.65
N PRO A 158 0.35 15.28 -8.69
CA PRO A 158 1.75 14.97 -8.39
C PRO A 158 1.99 13.57 -7.82
N ALA A 159 0.96 12.99 -7.16
CA ALA A 159 1.07 11.71 -6.47
C ALA A 159 0.56 10.52 -7.29
N LEU A 160 -0.23 10.77 -8.35
CA LEU A 160 -0.88 9.70 -9.09
C LEU A 160 0.05 9.00 -10.09
N ARG A 161 -0.06 7.68 -10.17
CA ARG A 161 0.51 6.89 -11.27
C ARG A 161 -0.34 7.02 -12.54
N LEU A 162 -1.66 7.17 -12.39
CA LEU A 162 -2.60 7.42 -13.48
C LEU A 162 -3.86 8.11 -12.94
N GLY A 163 -4.32 9.14 -13.66
CA GLY A 163 -5.67 9.72 -13.51
C GLY A 163 -6.52 9.38 -14.72
N VAL A 164 -7.72 8.87 -14.49
CA VAL A 164 -8.73 8.57 -15.53
C VAL A 164 -9.96 9.42 -15.25
N ASP A 165 -10.52 10.05 -16.28
CA ASP A 165 -11.80 10.75 -16.22
C ASP A 165 -12.83 10.02 -17.11
N LEU A 166 -13.81 9.37 -16.50
CA LEU A 166 -14.88 8.68 -17.20
C LEU A 166 -16.05 9.64 -17.43
N PRO A 167 -16.44 9.91 -18.68
CA PRO A 167 -17.60 10.75 -18.96
C PRO A 167 -18.90 10.13 -18.43
N ALA A 168 -19.91 10.97 -18.21
CA ALA A 168 -21.24 10.50 -17.87
C ALA A 168 -21.93 9.85 -19.08
N ASP A 169 -22.86 8.95 -18.80
CA ASP A 169 -23.79 8.35 -19.77
C ASP A 169 -23.12 7.50 -20.87
N LEU A 170 -21.98 6.87 -20.57
CA LEU A 170 -21.25 6.02 -21.52
C LEU A 170 -22.13 4.90 -22.11
N SER A 171 -22.97 4.27 -21.30
CA SER A 171 -23.87 3.21 -21.72
C SER A 171 -24.94 3.71 -22.70
N ALA A 172 -25.41 4.95 -22.55
CA ALA A 172 -26.33 5.56 -23.50
C ALA A 172 -25.63 5.98 -24.79
N ASP A 173 -24.45 6.54 -24.71
CA ASP A 173 -23.71 7.09 -25.86
C ASP A 173 -23.10 6.01 -26.77
N LEU A 174 -22.57 4.93 -26.17
CA LEU A 174 -21.84 3.86 -26.89
C LEU A 174 -22.66 2.59 -27.06
N GLY A 175 -23.74 2.43 -26.29
CA GLY A 175 -24.43 1.15 -26.13
C GLY A 175 -23.73 0.23 -25.12
N GLY A 176 -24.50 -0.67 -24.47
CA GLY A 176 -24.06 -1.42 -23.27
C GLY A 176 -22.70 -2.13 -23.41
N SER A 177 -22.53 -3.00 -24.41
CA SER A 177 -21.30 -3.77 -24.55
C SER A 177 -20.06 -2.95 -24.90
N ALA A 178 -20.22 -1.86 -25.65
CA ALA A 178 -19.12 -0.97 -25.99
C ALA A 178 -18.73 -0.10 -24.80
N ALA A 179 -19.69 0.36 -24.02
CA ALA A 179 -19.44 1.05 -22.75
C ALA A 179 -18.74 0.14 -21.73
N ASP A 180 -19.20 -1.10 -21.58
CA ASP A 180 -18.57 -2.10 -20.70
C ASP A 180 -17.10 -2.30 -21.07
N ALA A 181 -16.79 -2.45 -22.36
CA ALA A 181 -15.42 -2.62 -22.83
C ALA A 181 -14.56 -1.37 -22.61
N ALA A 182 -15.12 -0.17 -22.81
CA ALA A 182 -14.44 1.10 -22.58
C ALA A 182 -14.11 1.29 -21.09
N ILE A 183 -15.08 1.07 -20.20
CA ILE A 183 -14.91 1.17 -18.75
C ILE A 183 -13.89 0.12 -18.27
N ALA A 184 -14.02 -1.14 -18.68
CA ALA A 184 -13.10 -2.20 -18.31
C ALA A 184 -11.66 -1.91 -18.75
N GLY A 185 -11.48 -1.35 -19.94
CA GLY A 185 -10.17 -0.93 -20.44
C GLY A 185 -9.52 0.17 -19.58
N GLN A 186 -10.30 1.13 -19.11
CA GLN A 186 -9.80 2.21 -18.23
C GLN A 186 -9.50 1.69 -16.81
N VAL A 187 -10.37 0.85 -16.26
CA VAL A 187 -10.14 0.22 -14.95
C VAL A 187 -8.85 -0.61 -14.97
N ARG A 188 -8.66 -1.43 -16.02
CA ARG A 188 -7.44 -2.23 -16.19
C ARG A 188 -6.18 -1.36 -16.20
N ARG A 189 -6.20 -0.23 -16.92
CA ARG A 189 -5.07 0.71 -16.94
C ARG A 189 -4.81 1.31 -15.57
N ALA A 190 -5.87 1.72 -14.85
CA ALA A 190 -5.73 2.30 -13.51
C ALA A 190 -5.16 1.29 -12.51
N VAL A 191 -5.67 0.05 -12.51
CA VAL A 191 -5.16 -1.02 -11.64
C VAL A 191 -3.72 -1.40 -12.00
N ALA A 192 -3.39 -1.53 -13.30
CA ALA A 192 -2.02 -1.82 -13.74
C ALA A 192 -1.03 -0.71 -13.33
N ALA A 193 -1.45 0.56 -13.44
CA ALA A 193 -0.65 1.68 -13.00
C ALA A 193 -0.47 1.68 -11.48
N ALA A 194 -1.56 1.50 -10.72
CA ALA A 194 -1.50 1.49 -9.26
C ALA A 194 -0.65 0.33 -8.71
N THR A 195 -0.76 -0.86 -9.28
CA THR A 195 0.06 -2.02 -8.87
C THR A 195 1.51 -1.94 -9.33
N GLY A 196 1.82 -1.04 -10.26
CA GLY A 196 3.17 -0.90 -10.81
C GLY A 196 3.63 -2.12 -11.61
N VAL A 197 2.69 -2.97 -12.08
CA VAL A 197 3.02 -4.24 -12.75
C VAL A 197 3.88 -4.05 -14.02
N LEU A 198 3.72 -2.93 -14.71
CA LEU A 198 4.50 -2.59 -15.89
C LEU A 198 5.62 -1.58 -15.60
N SER A 199 5.35 -0.61 -14.72
CA SER A 199 6.27 0.49 -14.42
C SER A 199 7.29 0.17 -13.32
N ARG A 200 7.04 -0.85 -12.51
CA ARG A 200 7.73 -1.13 -11.23
C ARG A 200 7.63 0.03 -10.24
N ASP A 201 6.62 0.85 -10.38
CA ASP A 201 6.38 1.98 -9.49
C ASP A 201 4.94 1.94 -8.97
N PRO A 202 4.63 1.08 -8.00
CA PRO A 202 3.31 1.02 -7.39
C PRO A 202 2.99 2.33 -6.65
N GLY A 203 1.71 2.65 -6.56
CA GLY A 203 1.27 3.87 -5.91
C GLY A 203 -0.21 4.14 -6.18
N PRO A 204 -0.71 5.35 -5.88
CA PRO A 204 -2.12 5.67 -6.07
C PRO A 204 -2.47 5.89 -7.54
N ALA A 205 -3.70 5.49 -7.92
CA ALA A 205 -4.34 5.86 -9.16
C ALA A 205 -5.77 6.36 -8.89
N GLN A 206 -6.30 7.21 -9.76
CA GLN A 206 -7.64 7.77 -9.62
C GLN A 206 -8.50 7.44 -10.85
N ILE A 207 -9.74 7.05 -10.58
CA ILE A 207 -10.85 7.02 -11.57
C ILE A 207 -11.88 8.06 -11.13
N ASN A 208 -11.96 9.17 -11.83
CA ASN A 208 -13.01 10.16 -11.67
C ASN A 208 -14.21 9.73 -12.52
N ALA A 209 -15.29 9.30 -11.89
CA ALA A 209 -16.48 8.76 -12.56
C ALA A 209 -17.61 9.79 -12.53
N ARG A 210 -18.01 10.28 -13.71
CA ARG A 210 -19.07 11.29 -13.83
C ARG A 210 -20.43 10.64 -13.96
N PHE A 211 -21.40 11.13 -13.20
CA PHE A 211 -22.77 10.62 -13.21
C PHE A 211 -23.78 11.75 -13.39
N ARG A 212 -24.75 11.53 -14.27
CA ARG A 212 -25.91 12.39 -14.50
C ARG A 212 -27.17 11.78 -13.87
N PRO A 213 -28.04 12.58 -13.24
CA PRO A 213 -29.32 12.06 -12.76
C PRO A 213 -30.16 11.42 -13.88
N PRO A 214 -30.96 10.37 -13.56
CA PRO A 214 -31.28 9.87 -12.24
C PRO A 214 -30.16 9.00 -11.66
N LEU A 215 -29.86 9.17 -10.35
CA LEU A 215 -28.77 8.48 -9.63
C LEU A 215 -29.26 7.27 -8.83
N ALA A 216 -30.56 7.06 -8.79
CA ALA A 216 -31.23 5.93 -8.13
C ALA A 216 -32.53 5.63 -8.87
N VAL A 217 -33.04 4.45 -8.70
CA VAL A 217 -34.38 4.04 -9.13
C VAL A 217 -35.26 3.78 -7.91
N ASP A 218 -36.56 3.97 -8.05
CA ASP A 218 -37.50 3.66 -6.98
C ASP A 218 -37.51 2.15 -6.69
N GLY A 219 -37.70 1.76 -5.43
CA GLY A 219 -37.54 0.38 -4.95
C GLY A 219 -38.34 -0.70 -5.70
N ALA A 220 -39.46 -0.35 -6.37
CA ALA A 220 -40.21 -1.28 -7.23
C ALA A 220 -39.47 -1.60 -8.55
N ALA A 221 -38.72 -0.65 -9.10
CA ALA A 221 -37.90 -0.84 -10.29
C ALA A 221 -36.59 -1.57 -9.95
N GLN A 222 -36.05 -1.35 -8.75
CA GLN A 222 -34.85 -2.02 -8.25
C GLN A 222 -35.03 -3.52 -8.12
N ALA A 223 -36.20 -3.98 -7.62
CA ALA A 223 -36.51 -5.39 -7.51
C ALA A 223 -36.66 -6.09 -8.88
N ALA A 224 -36.98 -5.34 -9.94
CA ALA A 224 -37.09 -5.87 -11.30
C ALA A 224 -35.74 -5.97 -12.04
N VAL A 225 -34.69 -5.37 -11.52
CA VAL A 225 -33.38 -5.20 -12.18
C VAL A 225 -32.23 -5.86 -11.42
N THR A 226 -32.51 -6.74 -10.46
CA THR A 226 -31.51 -7.59 -9.83
C THR A 226 -30.96 -8.62 -10.83
N THR A 227 -30.24 -8.13 -11.82
CA THR A 227 -29.28 -8.97 -12.54
C THR A 227 -28.03 -9.00 -11.64
N PRO A 228 -27.62 -10.15 -11.10
CA PRO A 228 -26.37 -10.24 -10.37
C PRO A 228 -25.25 -9.65 -11.22
N VAL A 229 -24.35 -8.85 -10.60
CA VAL A 229 -23.08 -8.51 -11.24
C VAL A 229 -22.48 -9.85 -11.71
N PRO A 230 -22.33 -10.11 -13.02
CA PRO A 230 -21.89 -11.41 -13.47
C PRO A 230 -20.55 -11.74 -12.79
N PRO A 231 -20.38 -12.99 -12.31
CA PRO A 231 -19.08 -13.39 -11.83
C PRO A 231 -18.07 -13.11 -12.94
N PRO A 232 -16.86 -12.62 -12.63
CA PRO A 232 -15.88 -12.25 -13.64
C PRO A 232 -15.71 -13.43 -14.58
N ALA A 233 -16.09 -13.23 -15.84
CA ALA A 233 -15.80 -14.19 -16.88
C ALA A 233 -14.29 -14.28 -16.96
N MET A 234 -13.75 -15.38 -16.46
CA MET A 234 -12.33 -15.72 -16.38
C MET A 234 -11.44 -14.50 -16.02
N ALA A 235 -10.80 -14.59 -14.88
CA ALA A 235 -9.72 -13.65 -14.54
C ALA A 235 -8.86 -13.47 -15.79
N ALA A 236 -8.86 -12.27 -16.35
CA ALA A 236 -7.84 -11.92 -17.33
C ALA A 236 -6.53 -12.31 -16.64
N GLN A 237 -5.78 -13.22 -17.25
CA GLN A 237 -4.49 -13.61 -16.68
C GLN A 237 -3.76 -12.32 -16.41
N ALA A 238 -3.42 -12.09 -15.15
CA ALA A 238 -2.65 -10.92 -14.77
C ALA A 238 -1.52 -10.81 -15.79
N THR A 239 -1.36 -9.64 -16.37
CA THR A 239 -0.29 -9.41 -17.36
C THR A 239 1.01 -9.72 -16.62
N GLU A 240 1.54 -10.92 -16.82
CA GLU A 240 2.83 -11.29 -16.26
C GLU A 240 3.85 -10.38 -16.94
N ALA A 241 4.41 -9.45 -16.18
CA ALA A 241 5.57 -8.72 -16.65
C ALA A 241 6.69 -9.73 -16.83
N VAL A 242 7.02 -10.03 -18.06
CA VAL A 242 8.21 -10.84 -18.36
C VAL A 242 9.42 -10.02 -17.86
N PRO A 243 10.20 -10.53 -16.90
CA PRO A 243 11.38 -9.81 -16.43
C PRO A 243 12.31 -9.62 -17.63
N VAL A 244 12.55 -8.38 -18.01
CA VAL A 244 13.64 -8.07 -18.97
C VAL A 244 14.93 -8.25 -18.18
N PRO A 245 15.82 -9.17 -18.59
CA PRO A 245 17.10 -9.32 -17.91
C PRO A 245 17.90 -8.02 -18.10
N LEU A 246 18.23 -7.35 -17.00
CA LEU A 246 19.19 -6.24 -17.01
C LEU A 246 20.62 -6.82 -17.13
N VAL A 247 20.91 -7.49 -18.25
CA VAL A 247 22.20 -8.15 -18.46
C VAL A 247 23.29 -7.12 -18.79
N GLU A 248 22.93 -5.93 -19.31
CA GLU A 248 23.92 -4.95 -19.77
C GLU A 248 24.46 -4.02 -18.67
N ALA A 249 23.82 -3.96 -17.50
CA ALA A 249 24.32 -3.13 -16.39
C ALA A 249 25.52 -3.77 -15.66
N ALA A 250 25.73 -5.07 -15.78
CA ALA A 250 26.81 -5.78 -15.09
C ALA A 250 28.20 -5.49 -15.65
N GLU A 251 28.32 -5.13 -16.93
CA GLU A 251 29.63 -4.85 -17.57
C GLU A 251 30.26 -3.51 -17.13
N GLN A 252 29.51 -2.64 -16.45
CA GLN A 252 30.01 -1.34 -15.95
C GLN A 252 30.32 -1.35 -14.45
N ILE A 253 30.12 -2.47 -13.75
CA ILE A 253 30.45 -2.59 -12.34
C ILE A 253 31.97 -2.75 -12.24
N GLY A 254 32.64 -1.71 -11.76
CA GLY A 254 34.11 -1.72 -11.62
C GLY A 254 34.60 -2.91 -10.79
N VAL A 255 35.72 -3.50 -11.20
CA VAL A 255 36.40 -4.57 -10.46
C VAL A 255 36.71 -4.04 -9.06
N PRO A 256 36.41 -4.77 -7.97
CA PRO A 256 36.81 -4.36 -6.64
C PRO A 256 38.31 -4.12 -6.57
N SER A 257 38.73 -3.18 -5.74
CA SER A 257 40.14 -3.01 -5.39
C SER A 257 40.67 -4.36 -4.88
N ALA A 258 41.83 -4.78 -5.33
CA ALA A 258 42.47 -6.03 -4.89
C ALA A 258 42.76 -6.09 -3.37
N ASP A 259 42.60 -4.96 -2.67
CA ASP A 259 42.81 -4.80 -1.23
C ASP A 259 41.49 -4.80 -0.42
N ALA A 260 40.32 -5.04 -1.06
CA ALA A 260 39.03 -5.05 -0.36
C ALA A 260 38.99 -6.20 0.69
N GLN A 261 38.90 -5.82 1.97
CA GLN A 261 38.81 -6.80 3.07
C GLN A 261 37.43 -7.41 3.24
N GLY A 262 36.52 -7.12 2.31
CA GLY A 262 35.14 -7.61 2.35
C GLY A 262 34.32 -7.06 3.51
N ARG A 263 34.70 -5.94 4.10
CA ARG A 263 34.02 -5.34 5.25
C ARG A 263 32.88 -4.45 4.78
N GLY A 264 31.67 -4.93 4.93
CA GLY A 264 30.49 -4.14 4.57
C GLY A 264 29.45 -4.08 5.69
N ILE A 265 28.42 -3.31 5.44
CA ILE A 265 27.28 -3.07 6.33
C ILE A 265 26.01 -3.22 5.51
N VAL A 266 24.98 -3.87 6.06
CA VAL A 266 23.63 -3.89 5.47
C VAL A 266 22.71 -3.02 6.31
N VAL A 267 22.04 -2.05 5.68
CA VAL A 267 21.00 -1.21 6.28
C VAL A 267 19.66 -1.59 5.67
N ALA A 268 18.69 -1.93 6.51
CA ALA A 268 17.34 -2.27 6.10
C ALA A 268 16.34 -1.29 6.72
N GLY A 269 15.68 -0.49 5.88
CA GLY A 269 14.61 0.44 6.26
C GLY A 269 13.22 -0.12 6.03
N ASP A 270 12.19 0.71 6.21
CA ASP A 270 10.78 0.33 6.05
C ASP A 270 10.51 -0.34 4.71
N THR A 271 9.80 -1.46 4.74
CA THR A 271 9.22 -2.12 3.58
C THR A 271 7.97 -2.89 3.96
N ALA A 272 6.96 -2.89 3.09
CA ALA A 272 5.79 -3.74 3.26
C ALA A 272 6.04 -5.20 2.81
N SER A 273 7.19 -5.48 2.16
CA SER A 273 7.49 -6.79 1.56
C SER A 273 8.36 -7.67 2.47
N PRO A 274 7.82 -8.76 3.05
CA PRO A 274 8.63 -9.71 3.81
C PRO A 274 9.75 -10.36 2.99
N ALA A 275 9.58 -10.48 1.68
CA ALA A 275 10.59 -11.07 0.80
C ALA A 275 11.82 -10.16 0.65
N VAL A 276 11.64 -8.85 0.71
CA VAL A 276 12.72 -7.86 0.70
C VAL A 276 13.46 -7.84 2.03
N GLY A 277 12.73 -7.86 3.15
CA GLY A 277 13.35 -8.00 4.47
C GLY A 277 14.15 -9.30 4.60
N ALA A 278 13.62 -10.41 4.10
CA ALA A 278 14.32 -11.69 4.08
C ALA A 278 15.59 -11.64 3.21
N LEU A 279 15.57 -10.91 2.09
CA LEU A 279 16.75 -10.72 1.25
C LEU A 279 17.84 -9.93 1.99
N ALA A 280 17.48 -8.82 2.66
CA ALA A 280 18.43 -8.01 3.43
C ALA A 280 19.12 -8.86 4.52
N ARG A 281 18.35 -9.67 5.25
CA ARG A 281 18.86 -10.60 6.25
C ARG A 281 19.78 -11.65 5.63
N ALA A 282 19.34 -12.30 4.56
CA ALA A 282 20.12 -13.32 3.89
C ALA A 282 21.44 -12.77 3.30
N LEU A 283 21.46 -11.54 2.82
CA LEU A 283 22.70 -10.87 2.39
C LEU A 283 23.66 -10.66 3.55
N ALA A 284 23.17 -10.14 4.68
CA ALA A 284 24.00 -9.96 5.88
C ALA A 284 24.58 -11.27 6.39
N GLU A 285 23.78 -12.34 6.42
CA GLU A 285 24.22 -13.68 6.83
C GLU A 285 25.22 -14.30 5.83
N HIS A 286 24.96 -14.17 4.52
CA HIS A 286 25.83 -14.71 3.47
C HIS A 286 27.21 -14.04 3.49
N LEU A 287 27.25 -12.74 3.75
CA LEU A 287 28.46 -11.92 3.72
C LEU A 287 29.18 -11.80 5.08
N ASP A 288 28.58 -12.29 6.16
CA ASP A 288 28.99 -12.03 7.56
C ASP A 288 29.10 -10.53 7.89
N TRP A 289 28.15 -9.74 7.35
CA TRP A 289 28.11 -8.31 7.57
C TRP A 289 27.08 -7.95 8.66
N PRO A 290 27.33 -6.91 9.48
CA PRO A 290 26.33 -6.42 10.44
C PRO A 290 25.08 -5.92 9.72
N LEU A 291 23.92 -6.22 10.30
CA LEU A 291 22.60 -5.79 9.80
C LEU A 291 22.02 -4.73 10.75
N LEU A 292 21.83 -3.52 10.21
CA LEU A 292 21.19 -2.39 10.88
C LEU A 292 19.76 -2.29 10.36
N ALA A 293 18.82 -2.96 11.04
CA ALA A 293 17.46 -3.12 10.55
C ALA A 293 16.48 -2.28 11.38
N GLU A 294 15.75 -1.37 10.73
CA GLU A 294 14.63 -0.65 11.36
C GLU A 294 13.49 -1.61 11.75
N PRO A 295 12.64 -1.31 12.74
CA PRO A 295 11.58 -2.22 13.21
C PRO A 295 10.62 -2.68 12.13
N THR A 296 10.32 -1.82 11.15
CA THR A 296 9.37 -2.10 10.06
C THR A 296 10.01 -2.62 8.77
N SER A 297 11.31 -2.93 8.81
CA SER A 297 12.08 -3.42 7.67
C SER A 297 11.77 -4.86 7.26
N GLN A 298 11.00 -5.60 8.04
CA GLN A 298 10.79 -7.06 7.90
C GLN A 298 12.10 -7.88 7.97
N ALA A 299 13.24 -7.23 8.33
CA ALA A 299 14.58 -7.84 8.35
C ALA A 299 15.14 -8.05 9.76
N ARG A 300 14.50 -7.51 10.82
CA ARG A 300 15.04 -7.47 12.18
C ARG A 300 15.05 -8.84 12.85
N GLY A 301 15.96 -9.69 12.44
CA GLY A 301 16.14 -11.04 12.93
C GLY A 301 17.45 -11.66 12.42
N GLY A 302 17.80 -12.81 12.96
CA GLY A 302 19.03 -13.54 12.63
C GLY A 302 20.27 -13.02 13.37
N PRO A 303 21.40 -13.72 13.24
CA PRO A 303 22.60 -13.49 14.06
C PRO A 303 23.36 -12.21 13.71
N GLN A 304 23.09 -11.61 12.54
CA GLN A 304 23.77 -10.40 12.10
C GLN A 304 23.02 -9.12 12.46
N ALA A 305 21.74 -9.22 12.88
CA ALA A 305 20.94 -8.07 13.24
C ALA A 305 21.37 -7.47 14.59
N LEU A 306 21.61 -6.18 14.61
CA LEU A 306 22.07 -5.45 15.79
C LEU A 306 20.91 -4.64 16.41
N THR A 307 20.88 -4.63 17.76
CA THR A 307 20.12 -3.63 18.53
C THR A 307 20.98 -2.39 18.75
N ARG A 308 20.36 -1.27 19.15
CA ARG A 308 21.07 -0.05 19.55
C ARG A 308 22.14 0.46 18.56
N TYR A 309 22.07 0.03 17.31
CA TYR A 309 23.04 0.41 16.29
C TYR A 309 23.10 1.94 16.08
N ALA A 310 21.96 2.63 16.21
CA ALA A 310 21.92 4.08 16.07
C ALA A 310 22.70 4.80 17.19
N GLU A 311 22.70 4.25 18.42
CA GLU A 311 23.51 4.72 19.54
C GLU A 311 24.99 4.41 19.27
N LEU A 312 25.30 3.19 18.85
CA LEU A 312 26.68 2.80 18.52
C LEU A 312 27.29 3.74 17.48
N LEU A 313 26.59 4.02 16.40
CA LEU A 313 27.07 4.91 15.32
C LEU A 313 27.39 6.33 15.80
N ALA A 314 26.77 6.79 16.89
CA ALA A 314 27.08 8.07 17.50
C ALA A 314 28.35 8.08 18.35
N THR A 315 28.91 6.90 18.71
CA THR A 315 30.10 6.75 19.55
C THR A 315 31.42 6.80 18.74
N GLY A 316 32.55 6.96 19.45
CA GLY A 316 33.90 6.79 18.86
C GLY A 316 34.10 5.40 18.26
N PRO A 317 33.90 4.31 19.05
CA PRO A 317 34.02 2.94 18.53
C PRO A 317 33.13 2.65 17.32
N GLY A 318 31.91 3.17 17.28
CA GLY A 318 31.04 3.01 16.13
C GLY A 318 31.59 3.71 14.88
N ARG A 319 32.12 4.93 15.02
CA ARG A 319 32.77 5.64 13.90
C ARG A 319 34.03 4.93 13.40
N ASP A 320 34.80 4.33 14.32
CA ASP A 320 36.02 3.57 13.98
C ASP A 320 35.68 2.28 13.23
N LEU A 321 34.56 1.61 13.57
CA LEU A 321 34.05 0.47 12.81
C LEU A 321 33.58 0.89 11.41
N VAL A 322 32.80 1.96 11.30
CA VAL A 322 32.36 2.48 9.99
C VAL A 322 33.55 2.88 9.12
N ALA A 323 34.62 3.45 9.69
CA ALA A 323 35.81 3.83 8.95
C ALA A 323 36.60 2.63 8.38
N GLN A 324 36.32 1.42 8.85
CA GLN A 324 36.91 0.18 8.34
C GLN A 324 36.04 -0.52 7.30
N ALA A 325 34.81 -0.02 7.05
CA ALA A 325 33.92 -0.60 6.06
C ALA A 325 34.24 -0.08 4.66
N ASP A 326 34.13 -0.96 3.66
CA ASP A 326 34.34 -0.66 2.25
C ASP A 326 33.01 -0.46 1.52
N HIS A 327 31.96 -1.18 1.95
CA HIS A 327 30.67 -1.27 1.27
C HIS A 327 29.49 -0.99 2.20
N LEU A 328 28.44 -0.41 1.62
CA LEU A 328 27.15 -0.24 2.28
C LEU A 328 26.03 -0.70 1.34
N ILE A 329 25.25 -1.70 1.77
CA ILE A 329 24.04 -2.09 1.04
C ILE A 329 22.83 -1.51 1.77
N VAL A 330 22.00 -0.80 1.03
CA VAL A 330 20.77 -0.19 1.53
C VAL A 330 19.56 -0.89 0.91
N VAL A 331 18.60 -1.30 1.73
CA VAL A 331 17.38 -1.98 1.30
C VAL A 331 16.17 -1.30 1.93
N GLY A 332 15.11 -1.09 1.17
CA GLY A 332 13.90 -0.41 1.66
C GLY A 332 14.07 1.09 1.85
N HIS A 333 13.33 1.67 2.81
CA HIS A 333 13.30 3.11 3.08
C HIS A 333 13.83 3.44 4.49
N PRO A 334 15.14 3.47 4.72
CA PRO A 334 15.72 3.84 6.01
C PRO A 334 15.62 5.35 6.23
N SER A 335 14.77 5.76 7.16
CA SER A 335 14.47 7.18 7.40
C SER A 335 14.29 7.53 8.88
N LEU A 336 14.58 6.59 9.79
CA LEU A 336 14.20 6.73 11.19
C LEU A 336 15.25 7.48 12.02
N SER A 337 16.53 7.28 11.74
CA SER A 337 17.63 7.73 12.58
C SER A 337 18.59 8.69 11.84
N ARG A 338 18.98 9.80 12.51
CA ARG A 338 20.01 10.72 12.01
C ARG A 338 21.36 10.01 11.81
N SER A 339 21.67 9.04 12.67
CA SER A 339 22.92 8.25 12.56
C SER A 339 22.94 7.44 11.27
N ILE A 340 21.80 6.88 10.87
CA ILE A 340 21.68 6.18 9.57
C ILE A 340 21.82 7.17 8.42
N THR A 341 21.14 8.33 8.48
CA THR A 341 21.29 9.36 7.43
C THR A 341 22.75 9.82 7.30
N ALA A 342 23.48 9.98 8.40
CA ALA A 342 24.89 10.32 8.39
C ALA A 342 25.75 9.19 7.79
N LEU A 343 25.44 7.93 8.08
CA LEU A 343 26.09 6.75 7.48
C LEU A 343 25.90 6.73 5.95
N LEU A 344 24.67 6.98 5.48
CA LEU A 344 24.34 7.07 4.05
C LEU A 344 25.08 8.23 3.36
N GLY A 345 25.47 9.27 4.10
CA GLY A 345 26.21 10.44 3.59
C GLY A 345 27.72 10.25 3.43
N ARG A 346 28.27 9.09 3.78
CA ARG A 346 29.71 8.81 3.71
C ARG A 346 30.20 8.79 2.26
N GLU A 347 31.32 9.48 2.01
CA GLU A 347 31.96 9.56 0.68
C GLU A 347 32.94 8.42 0.41
N ASP A 348 33.42 7.80 1.45
CA ASP A 348 34.42 6.72 1.43
C ASP A 348 33.82 5.32 1.33
N LEU A 349 32.48 5.19 1.39
CA LEU A 349 31.78 3.93 1.22
C LEU A 349 31.29 3.74 -0.23
N ASP A 350 31.40 2.49 -0.72
CA ASP A 350 30.74 2.08 -1.95
C ASP A 350 29.27 1.71 -1.66
N ILE A 351 28.35 2.66 -1.88
CA ILE A 351 26.94 2.54 -1.52
C ILE A 351 26.14 1.95 -2.68
N THR A 352 25.52 0.79 -2.43
CA THR A 352 24.58 0.15 -3.35
C THR A 352 23.19 0.15 -2.74
N VAL A 353 22.19 0.69 -3.44
CA VAL A 353 20.78 0.67 -3.05
C VAL A 353 20.06 -0.44 -3.81
N LEU A 354 19.40 -1.34 -3.08
CA LEU A 354 18.48 -2.33 -3.64
C LEU A 354 17.05 -1.78 -3.53
N THR A 355 16.42 -1.53 -4.66
CA THR A 355 15.09 -0.91 -4.71
C THR A 355 14.00 -1.87 -5.17
N GLU A 356 12.82 -1.76 -4.57
CA GLU A 356 11.60 -2.50 -4.98
C GLU A 356 10.84 -1.78 -6.10
N ARG A 357 11.12 -0.50 -6.33
CA ARG A 357 10.33 0.37 -7.21
C ARG A 357 11.24 1.34 -7.99
N ALA A 358 10.66 2.11 -8.89
CA ALA A 358 11.38 3.09 -9.70
C ALA A 358 12.05 4.19 -8.85
N GLY A 359 11.43 4.59 -7.73
CA GLY A 359 12.04 5.48 -6.74
C GLY A 359 12.90 4.70 -5.73
N TRP A 360 13.94 5.35 -5.20
CA TRP A 360 14.80 4.79 -4.17
C TRP A 360 15.17 5.83 -3.11
N THR A 361 15.61 5.36 -1.94
CA THR A 361 16.07 6.24 -0.86
C THR A 361 17.57 6.49 -0.96
N ASP A 362 17.92 7.72 -1.23
CA ASP A 362 19.29 8.21 -1.27
C ASP A 362 19.32 9.70 -0.89
N VAL A 363 18.97 9.99 0.36
CA VAL A 363 18.83 11.36 0.87
C VAL A 363 20.09 12.21 0.64
N PRO A 364 21.31 11.68 0.86
CA PRO A 364 22.54 12.44 0.62
C PRO A 364 23.03 12.44 -0.83
N GLY A 365 22.39 11.67 -1.75
CA GLY A 365 22.81 11.53 -3.14
C GLY A 365 24.18 10.85 -3.31
N ARG A 366 24.43 9.78 -2.52
CA ARG A 366 25.73 9.08 -2.48
C ARG A 366 25.69 7.67 -3.05
N ALA A 367 24.53 7.15 -3.43
CA ALA A 367 24.43 5.84 -4.04
C ALA A 367 25.23 5.77 -5.35
N ARG A 368 26.20 4.88 -5.40
CA ARG A 368 26.98 4.61 -6.63
C ARG A 368 26.24 3.67 -7.56
N ARG A 369 25.43 2.76 -6.97
CA ARG A 369 24.65 1.78 -7.71
C ARG A 369 23.25 1.73 -7.16
N VAL A 370 22.27 1.66 -8.06
CA VAL A 370 20.85 1.43 -7.72
C VAL A 370 20.38 0.23 -8.53
N ILE A 371 19.93 -0.82 -7.85
CA ILE A 371 19.65 -2.11 -8.47
C ILE A 371 18.27 -2.57 -8.02
N PRO A 372 17.39 -2.98 -8.93
CA PRO A 372 16.13 -3.61 -8.56
C PRO A 372 16.38 -4.90 -7.76
N VAL A 373 15.59 -5.13 -6.72
CA VAL A 373 15.73 -6.31 -5.84
C VAL A 373 15.58 -7.66 -6.57
N ASP A 374 14.97 -7.67 -7.75
CA ASP A 374 14.85 -8.80 -8.66
C ASP A 374 15.81 -8.70 -9.88
N GLY A 375 16.77 -7.76 -9.83
CA GLY A 375 17.80 -7.57 -10.85
C GLY A 375 18.93 -8.59 -10.74
N LEU A 376 19.86 -8.55 -11.71
CA LEU A 376 21.07 -9.40 -11.74
C LEU A 376 20.76 -10.91 -11.64
N GLY A 377 19.64 -11.36 -12.24
CA GLY A 377 19.23 -12.76 -12.25
C GLY A 377 18.59 -13.27 -10.96
N ALA A 378 18.39 -12.41 -9.96
CA ALA A 378 17.71 -12.74 -8.71
C ALA A 378 16.20 -12.50 -8.85
N ARG A 379 15.39 -13.56 -8.80
CA ARG A 379 13.92 -13.45 -8.88
C ARG A 379 13.29 -13.42 -7.49
N MET A 380 12.23 -12.62 -7.31
CA MET A 380 11.53 -12.54 -6.02
C MET A 380 10.92 -13.87 -5.56
N THR A 381 10.64 -14.78 -6.48
CA THR A 381 10.15 -16.14 -6.20
C THR A 381 11.22 -17.10 -5.69
N ASP A 382 12.50 -16.76 -5.86
CA ASP A 382 13.59 -17.62 -5.41
C ASP A 382 13.80 -17.49 -3.89
N ALA A 383 14.38 -18.53 -3.30
CA ALA A 383 14.73 -18.50 -1.87
C ALA A 383 15.70 -17.34 -1.57
N ALA A 384 15.48 -16.64 -0.45
CA ALA A 384 16.24 -15.45 -0.08
C ALA A 384 17.76 -15.71 -0.06
N ALA A 385 18.20 -16.86 0.45
CA ALA A 385 19.62 -17.25 0.47
C ALA A 385 20.21 -17.39 -0.94
N SER A 386 19.48 -17.99 -1.88
CA SER A 386 19.92 -18.10 -3.28
C SER A 386 19.98 -16.76 -4.00
N ARG A 387 19.05 -15.85 -3.67
CA ARG A 387 19.06 -14.48 -4.19
C ARG A 387 20.25 -13.70 -3.64
N ALA A 388 20.49 -13.81 -2.34
CA ALA A 388 21.61 -13.16 -1.68
C ALA A 388 22.96 -13.59 -2.29
N ALA A 389 23.16 -14.90 -2.49
CA ALA A 389 24.37 -15.42 -3.11
C ALA A 389 24.57 -14.87 -4.53
N ARG A 390 23.52 -14.91 -5.38
CA ARG A 390 23.60 -14.37 -6.76
C ARG A 390 23.89 -12.87 -6.80
N LEU A 391 23.27 -12.10 -5.92
CA LEU A 391 23.53 -10.66 -5.81
C LEU A 391 24.95 -10.38 -5.35
N ALA A 392 25.42 -11.11 -4.33
CA ALA A 392 26.81 -10.99 -3.86
C ALA A 392 27.82 -11.30 -4.97
N ASP A 393 27.62 -12.40 -5.70
CA ASP A 393 28.47 -12.80 -6.82
C ASP A 393 28.45 -11.73 -7.95
N SER A 394 27.26 -11.29 -8.34
CA SER A 394 27.10 -10.30 -9.42
C SER A 394 27.68 -8.93 -9.09
N LEU A 395 27.66 -8.57 -7.81
CA LEU A 395 28.25 -7.34 -7.29
C LEU A 395 29.71 -7.50 -6.86
N THR A 396 30.25 -8.70 -7.00
CA THR A 396 31.63 -9.06 -6.57
C THR A 396 31.90 -8.71 -5.10
N LEU A 397 30.85 -8.88 -4.25
CA LEU A 397 30.99 -8.63 -2.82
C LEU A 397 31.74 -9.78 -2.16
N VAL A 398 32.63 -9.44 -1.26
CA VAL A 398 33.46 -10.40 -0.54
C VAL A 398 32.89 -10.62 0.86
N ARG A 399 32.82 -11.88 1.27
CA ARG A 399 32.45 -12.24 2.64
C ARG A 399 33.52 -11.73 3.60
N ALA A 400 33.10 -11.07 4.68
CA ALA A 400 34.01 -10.65 5.73
C ALA A 400 34.53 -11.85 6.55
N ASP A 401 35.63 -11.65 7.25
CA ASP A 401 36.04 -12.60 8.27
C ASP A 401 35.06 -12.57 9.47
N ALA A 402 34.99 -13.66 10.24
CA ALA A 402 34.06 -13.76 11.37
C ALA A 402 34.31 -12.71 12.46
N ALA A 403 35.49 -12.12 12.51
CA ALA A 403 35.85 -11.10 13.49
C ALA A 403 35.13 -9.77 13.19
N TRP A 404 34.72 -9.51 11.94
CA TRP A 404 34.04 -8.27 11.56
C TRP A 404 32.68 -8.12 12.24
N ALA A 405 31.77 -9.06 12.03
CA ALA A 405 30.46 -9.03 12.66
C ALA A 405 30.55 -9.14 14.19
N GLU A 406 31.53 -9.89 14.70
CA GLU A 406 31.80 -10.01 16.14
C GLU A 406 32.26 -8.69 16.76
N ALA A 407 33.11 -7.91 16.06
CA ALA A 407 33.52 -6.58 16.52
C ALA A 407 32.30 -5.63 16.69
N TRP A 408 31.34 -5.66 15.77
CA TRP A 408 30.11 -4.89 15.87
C TRP A 408 29.24 -5.34 17.05
N ARG A 409 29.04 -6.65 17.22
CA ARG A 409 28.27 -7.20 18.36
C ARG A 409 28.91 -6.84 19.70
N ARG A 410 30.23 -6.96 19.80
CA ARG A 410 30.96 -6.57 20.99
C ARG A 410 30.86 -5.08 21.30
N ALA A 411 30.99 -4.23 20.28
CA ALA A 411 30.86 -2.79 20.46
C ALA A 411 29.44 -2.38 20.91
N VAL A 412 28.39 -3.09 20.47
CA VAL A 412 27.02 -2.90 20.98
C VAL A 412 26.91 -3.37 22.44
N ALA A 413 27.51 -4.51 22.79
CA ALA A 413 27.49 -5.06 24.16
C ALA A 413 28.22 -4.15 25.15
N ASP A 414 29.27 -3.46 24.69
CA ASP A 414 30.08 -2.53 25.50
C ASP A 414 29.41 -1.14 25.66
N LEU A 415 28.27 -0.90 24.97
CA LEU A 415 27.53 0.36 25.17
C LEU A 415 27.05 0.46 26.62
N PRO A 416 27.20 1.64 27.24
CA PRO A 416 26.71 1.85 28.60
C PRO A 416 25.22 1.48 28.69
N GLU A 417 24.82 0.91 29.84
CA GLU A 417 23.41 0.70 30.11
C GLU A 417 22.67 2.03 29.92
N PRO A 418 21.52 2.03 29.25
CA PRO A 418 20.73 3.26 29.12
C PRO A 418 20.47 3.84 30.50
N GLU A 419 20.69 5.14 30.67
CA GLU A 419 20.27 5.83 31.88
C GLU A 419 18.84 5.42 32.19
N ARG A 420 18.55 5.06 33.45
CA ARG A 420 17.20 4.69 33.84
C ARG A 420 16.30 5.88 33.53
N PRO A 421 15.41 5.77 32.55
CA PRO A 421 14.55 6.88 32.17
C PRO A 421 13.70 7.29 33.36
N GLY A 422 13.23 8.51 33.37
CA GLY A 422 12.19 8.96 34.30
C GLY A 422 11.00 8.00 34.28
N SER A 423 10.20 7.97 35.32
CA SER A 423 9.15 6.96 35.52
C SER A 423 8.24 6.74 34.29
N THR A 424 7.89 7.82 33.58
CA THR A 424 7.04 7.75 32.37
C THR A 424 7.74 7.09 31.20
N ASP A 425 9.00 7.43 30.93
CA ASP A 425 9.78 6.82 29.85
C ASP A 425 10.10 5.35 30.13
N ALA A 426 10.32 4.96 31.39
CA ALA A 426 10.51 3.57 31.76
C ALA A 426 9.28 2.72 31.43
N VAL A 427 8.09 3.22 31.75
CA VAL A 427 6.81 2.54 31.43
C VAL A 427 6.62 2.44 29.92
N ALA A 428 6.86 3.54 29.18
CA ALA A 428 6.74 3.56 27.73
C ALA A 428 7.71 2.60 27.04
N ASN A 429 8.95 2.54 27.52
CA ASN A 429 9.95 1.60 27.00
C ASN A 429 9.55 0.14 27.28
N ALA A 430 9.14 -0.18 28.50
CA ALA A 430 8.69 -1.53 28.86
C ALA A 430 7.44 -1.93 28.04
N ALA A 431 6.51 -1.01 27.81
CA ALA A 431 5.31 -1.28 27.01
C ALA A 431 5.67 -1.68 25.56
N VAL A 432 6.57 -0.95 24.90
CA VAL A 432 6.96 -1.26 23.52
C VAL A 432 7.78 -2.55 23.41
N GLU A 433 8.61 -2.88 24.42
CA GLU A 433 9.34 -4.15 24.48
C GLU A 433 8.37 -5.33 24.62
N VAL A 434 7.42 -5.25 25.54
CA VAL A 434 6.39 -6.31 25.71
C VAL A 434 5.57 -6.51 24.44
N VAL A 435 5.18 -5.41 23.79
CA VAL A 435 4.41 -5.48 22.54
C VAL A 435 5.23 -6.12 21.42
N TRP A 436 6.51 -5.79 21.32
CA TRP A 436 7.42 -6.40 20.34
C TRP A 436 7.59 -7.90 20.57
N GLU A 437 7.90 -8.30 21.79
CA GLU A 437 8.06 -9.73 22.14
C GLU A 437 6.76 -10.52 21.89
N ALA A 438 5.60 -9.93 22.18
CA ALA A 438 4.30 -10.54 21.91
C ALA A 438 3.94 -10.62 20.40
N ALA A 439 4.66 -9.91 19.53
CA ALA A 439 4.48 -9.95 18.08
C ALA A 439 5.42 -10.96 17.38
N ARG A 440 6.37 -11.55 18.09
CA ARG A 440 7.37 -12.48 17.54
C ARG A 440 6.85 -13.89 17.20
N PRO A 441 5.95 -14.50 17.99
CA PRO A 441 5.49 -15.86 17.72
C PRO A 441 4.83 -15.99 16.34
N VAL A 442 4.99 -17.16 15.73
CA VAL A 442 4.26 -17.49 14.50
C VAL A 442 2.76 -17.42 14.76
N GLY A 443 2.04 -16.70 13.91
CA GLY A 443 0.59 -16.48 14.09
C GLY A 443 0.23 -15.31 14.99
N ALA A 444 1.20 -14.62 15.59
CA ALA A 444 0.95 -13.40 16.37
C ALA A 444 0.20 -12.33 15.54
N PRO A 445 -0.48 -11.39 16.19
CA PRO A 445 -1.09 -10.24 15.53
C PRO A 445 -0.09 -9.48 14.64
N ILE A 446 -0.57 -8.87 13.56
CA ILE A 446 0.23 -7.90 12.81
C ILE A 446 0.48 -6.71 13.73
N LEU A 447 1.74 -6.30 13.89
CA LEU A 447 2.10 -5.16 14.71
C LEU A 447 2.08 -3.89 13.86
N LEU A 448 1.17 -2.97 14.18
CA LEU A 448 1.12 -1.64 13.58
C LEU A 448 1.74 -0.62 14.54
N VAL A 449 2.73 0.12 14.07
CA VAL A 449 3.51 1.03 14.91
C VAL A 449 3.27 2.48 14.50
N GLY A 450 2.93 3.33 15.46
CA GLY A 450 2.80 4.77 15.24
C GLY A 450 4.14 5.43 14.89
N SER A 451 4.13 6.29 13.88
CA SER A 451 5.33 6.92 13.29
C SER A 451 5.89 8.09 14.13
N SER A 452 5.96 7.96 15.46
CA SER A 452 6.50 8.99 16.36
C SER A 452 7.54 8.41 17.32
N MET A 453 7.49 8.73 18.62
CA MET A 453 8.41 8.17 19.62
C MET A 453 8.30 6.65 19.72
N THR A 454 7.13 6.07 19.47
CA THR A 454 6.91 4.62 19.56
C THR A 454 7.83 3.82 18.64
N VAL A 455 7.92 4.20 17.37
CA VAL A 455 8.82 3.50 16.43
C VAL A 455 10.30 3.72 16.77
N ARG A 456 10.66 4.88 17.32
CA ARG A 456 12.03 5.18 17.76
C ARG A 456 12.42 4.38 19.02
N ARG A 457 11.49 4.23 19.97
CA ARG A 457 11.68 3.34 21.12
C ARG A 457 11.89 1.90 20.68
N LEU A 458 11.06 1.41 19.73
CA LEU A 458 11.27 0.07 19.16
C LEU A 458 12.59 -0.05 18.44
N ASP A 459 13.03 0.93 17.67
CA ASP A 459 14.32 0.89 16.98
C ASP A 459 15.48 0.69 17.96
N ARG A 460 15.41 1.32 19.11
CA ARG A 460 16.42 1.19 20.17
C ARG A 460 16.32 -0.12 20.93
N LEU A 461 15.10 -0.55 21.30
CA LEU A 461 14.88 -1.58 22.33
C LEU A 461 14.49 -2.94 21.76
N ALA A 462 13.84 -2.98 20.57
CA ALA A 462 13.36 -4.23 20.01
C ALA A 462 14.51 -5.18 19.68
N ARG A 463 14.57 -6.30 20.37
CA ARG A 463 15.61 -7.30 20.16
C ARG A 463 15.36 -8.05 18.85
N PRO A 464 16.40 -8.36 18.06
CA PRO A 464 16.28 -9.24 16.92
C PRO A 464 15.74 -10.62 17.35
N GLY A 465 14.99 -11.26 16.46
CA GLY A 465 14.58 -12.65 16.70
C GLY A 465 15.75 -13.60 16.60
N ASP A 466 15.72 -14.69 17.39
CA ASP A 466 16.65 -15.81 17.23
C ASP A 466 16.48 -16.48 15.85
N LEU A 467 17.40 -17.36 15.48
CA LEU A 467 17.47 -18.04 14.18
C LEU A 467 16.15 -18.69 13.73
N ASP A 468 15.36 -19.19 14.70
CA ASP A 468 14.11 -19.91 14.45
C ASP A 468 12.85 -19.02 14.48
N CYS A 469 12.98 -17.76 14.87
CA CYS A 469 11.86 -16.82 14.91
C CYS A 469 11.89 -15.88 13.71
N SER A 470 10.82 -15.89 12.92
CA SER A 470 10.61 -14.85 11.92
C SER A 470 10.56 -13.48 12.60
N ALA A 471 11.11 -12.46 11.95
CA ALA A 471 10.93 -11.08 12.43
C ALA A 471 9.42 -10.80 12.56
N PRO A 472 8.98 -10.01 13.57
CA PRO A 472 7.60 -9.59 13.66
C PRO A 472 7.12 -8.99 12.35
N LYS A 473 5.86 -9.26 11.95
CA LYS A 473 5.23 -8.55 10.85
C LYS A 473 4.84 -7.16 11.35
N ALA A 474 5.83 -6.29 11.44
CA ALA A 474 5.66 -4.91 11.90
C ALA A 474 5.53 -3.96 10.70
N VAL A 475 4.54 -3.10 10.73
CA VAL A 475 4.26 -2.09 9.70
C VAL A 475 4.01 -0.73 10.34
N ALA A 476 4.22 0.33 9.58
CA ALA A 476 3.88 1.69 9.97
C ALA A 476 3.62 2.53 8.71
N ASN A 477 2.95 3.67 8.85
CA ASN A 477 2.86 4.66 7.79
C ASN A 477 4.16 5.46 7.77
N ARG A 478 5.15 5.00 6.96
CA ARG A 478 6.52 5.53 6.92
C ARG A 478 6.85 6.27 5.63
N GLY A 479 5.92 6.35 4.69
CA GLY A 479 6.13 7.13 3.47
C GLY A 479 6.39 8.59 3.78
N LEU A 480 5.45 9.25 4.45
CA LEU A 480 5.56 10.61 4.95
C LEU A 480 5.67 10.68 6.47
N ALA A 481 5.46 9.57 7.15
CA ALA A 481 5.56 9.42 8.59
C ALA A 481 4.62 10.35 9.40
N GLY A 482 3.42 10.62 8.87
CA GLY A 482 2.37 11.37 9.56
C GLY A 482 1.80 10.60 10.76
N ILE A 483 1.07 11.33 11.63
CA ILE A 483 0.34 10.72 12.74
C ILE A 483 -1.11 10.39 12.39
N ASP A 484 -1.55 10.81 11.21
CA ASP A 484 -2.90 10.57 10.70
C ASP A 484 -3.09 9.10 10.27
N GLY A 485 -4.31 8.61 10.39
CA GLY A 485 -4.74 7.35 9.81
C GLY A 485 -4.12 6.09 10.40
N THR A 486 -3.46 6.14 11.56
CA THR A 486 -2.83 4.94 12.15
C THR A 486 -3.87 3.89 12.54
N ILE A 487 -4.95 4.28 13.23
CA ILE A 487 -6.05 3.37 13.61
C ILE A 487 -6.76 2.85 12.33
N ALA A 488 -7.05 3.76 11.41
CA ALA A 488 -7.66 3.45 10.13
C ALA A 488 -6.84 2.42 9.34
N THR A 489 -5.52 2.60 9.25
CA THR A 489 -4.61 1.61 8.63
C THR A 489 -4.72 0.25 9.30
N GLY A 490 -4.83 0.20 10.64
CA GLY A 490 -5.04 -1.03 11.40
C GLY A 490 -6.34 -1.75 11.03
N ILE A 491 -7.41 -1.00 10.86
CA ILE A 491 -8.71 -1.55 10.38
C ILE A 491 -8.55 -2.15 8.98
N GLY A 492 -7.85 -1.46 8.09
CA GLY A 492 -7.58 -1.93 6.73
C GLY A 492 -6.72 -3.19 6.69
N LEU A 493 -5.67 -3.25 7.52
CA LEU A 493 -4.83 -4.44 7.68
C LEU A 493 -5.67 -5.66 8.10
N TRP A 494 -6.55 -5.49 9.07
CA TRP A 494 -7.48 -6.56 9.49
C TRP A 494 -8.47 -6.92 8.37
N MET A 495 -9.05 -5.91 7.70
CA MET A 495 -10.07 -6.11 6.67
C MET A 495 -9.58 -7.04 5.55
N ALA A 496 -8.34 -6.87 5.08
CA ALA A 496 -7.79 -7.67 4.00
C ALA A 496 -7.08 -8.94 4.47
N SER A 497 -6.35 -8.91 5.59
CA SER A 497 -5.59 -10.07 6.06
C SER A 497 -6.43 -11.08 6.85
N ARG A 498 -7.55 -10.65 7.42
CA ARG A 498 -8.36 -11.40 8.42
C ARG A 498 -7.56 -11.88 9.63
N ARG A 499 -6.42 -11.25 9.89
CA ARG A 499 -5.59 -11.53 11.06
C ARG A 499 -5.80 -10.47 12.13
N PRO A 500 -5.69 -10.81 13.41
CA PRO A 500 -5.65 -9.82 14.47
C PRO A 500 -4.57 -8.78 14.21
N VAL A 501 -4.85 -7.52 14.56
CA VAL A 501 -3.90 -6.40 14.46
C VAL A 501 -3.72 -5.79 15.83
N ARG A 502 -2.49 -5.48 16.18
CA ARG A 502 -2.15 -4.74 17.39
C ARG A 502 -1.47 -3.45 17.00
N ALA A 503 -2.15 -2.33 17.23
CA ALA A 503 -1.61 -0.99 17.00
C ALA A 503 -1.02 -0.45 18.30
N VAL A 504 0.22 0.04 18.25
CA VAL A 504 0.86 0.74 19.37
C VAL A 504 1.28 2.13 18.93
N MET A 505 0.85 3.15 19.66
CA MET A 505 1.06 4.57 19.30
C MET A 505 1.08 5.46 20.52
N GLY A 506 1.52 6.71 20.34
CA GLY A 506 1.41 7.73 21.37
C GLY A 506 0.01 8.34 21.44
N ASP A 507 -0.24 9.08 22.53
CA ASP A 507 -1.49 9.78 22.82
C ASP A 507 -1.93 10.75 21.71
N LEU A 508 -1.02 11.57 21.18
CA LEU A 508 -1.35 12.52 20.12
C LEU A 508 -1.73 11.83 18.81
N ALA A 509 -1.03 10.75 18.43
CA ALA A 509 -1.38 9.95 17.25
C ALA A 509 -2.75 9.29 17.43
N PHE A 510 -3.05 8.80 18.64
CA PHE A 510 -4.36 8.25 18.97
C PHE A 510 -5.46 9.31 18.84
N LEU A 511 -5.30 10.47 19.50
CA LEU A 511 -6.30 11.55 19.47
C LEU A 511 -6.53 12.07 18.05
N HIS A 512 -5.49 12.15 17.23
CA HIS A 512 -5.60 12.62 15.85
C HIS A 512 -6.44 11.68 14.98
N ASP A 513 -6.46 10.38 15.25
CA ASP A 513 -7.16 9.37 14.45
C ASP A 513 -8.27 8.62 15.24
N ALA A 514 -8.64 9.11 16.42
CA ALA A 514 -9.63 8.45 17.28
C ALA A 514 -11.01 8.28 16.61
N MET A 515 -11.39 9.19 15.70
CA MET A 515 -12.65 9.09 14.96
C MET A 515 -12.73 7.86 14.05
N SER A 516 -11.59 7.29 13.67
CA SER A 516 -11.52 6.03 12.89
C SER A 516 -12.07 4.82 13.68
N MET A 517 -12.18 4.92 15.01
CA MET A 517 -12.85 3.90 15.83
C MET A 517 -14.38 3.91 15.69
N GLY A 518 -14.94 4.97 15.10
CA GLY A 518 -16.37 5.06 14.80
C GLY A 518 -16.80 3.98 13.83
N ARG A 519 -17.88 3.26 14.16
CA ARG A 519 -18.38 2.13 13.39
C ARG A 519 -19.89 2.22 13.18
N GLY A 520 -20.33 2.01 11.94
CA GLY A 520 -21.75 1.82 11.65
C GLY A 520 -22.30 0.55 12.30
N LEU A 521 -23.58 0.53 12.65
CA LEU A 521 -24.22 -0.62 13.32
C LEU A 521 -24.15 -1.94 12.53
N ARG A 522 -24.04 -1.84 11.20
CA ARG A 522 -23.96 -3.01 10.30
C ARG A 522 -22.53 -3.43 9.97
N GLU A 523 -21.55 -2.63 10.37
CA GLU A 523 -20.15 -2.92 10.09
C GLU A 523 -19.60 -3.96 11.06
N THR A 524 -18.85 -4.92 10.52
CA THR A 524 -18.15 -5.91 11.33
C THR A 524 -17.08 -5.24 12.19
N GLU A 525 -17.02 -5.60 13.46
CA GLU A 525 -15.98 -5.14 14.39
C GLU A 525 -14.62 -5.73 13.98
N PRO A 526 -13.59 -4.88 13.81
CA PRO A 526 -12.26 -5.35 13.50
C PRO A 526 -11.62 -5.99 14.74
N ASP A 527 -10.90 -7.09 14.55
CA ASP A 527 -10.02 -7.64 15.58
C ASP A 527 -8.75 -6.77 15.67
N LEU A 528 -8.92 -5.62 16.30
CA LEU A 528 -7.91 -4.56 16.43
C LEU A 528 -7.75 -4.17 17.90
N GLN A 529 -6.57 -4.44 18.44
CA GLN A 529 -6.16 -3.94 19.75
C GLN A 529 -5.36 -2.64 19.57
N VAL A 530 -5.81 -1.56 20.20
CA VAL A 530 -5.10 -0.27 20.23
C VAL A 530 -4.45 -0.08 21.59
N ILE A 531 -3.14 0.06 21.61
CA ILE A 531 -2.33 0.33 22.80
C ILE A 531 -1.81 1.76 22.67
N VAL A 532 -2.22 2.60 23.63
CA VAL A 532 -1.81 4.01 23.68
C VAL A 532 -0.76 4.17 24.77
N VAL A 533 0.41 4.66 24.38
CA VAL A 533 1.46 5.08 25.30
C VAL A 533 1.27 6.58 25.54
N ASP A 534 0.66 6.90 26.67
CA ASP A 534 0.42 8.29 27.08
C ASP A 534 1.66 8.81 27.83
N ASP A 535 2.35 9.77 27.24
CA ASP A 535 3.52 10.44 27.83
C ASP A 535 3.23 11.88 28.24
N GLY A 536 1.94 12.24 28.32
CA GLY A 536 1.46 13.53 28.83
C GLY A 536 1.49 14.65 27.78
N GLY A 537 1.49 14.32 26.49
CA GLY A 537 1.29 15.29 25.42
C GLY A 537 2.50 15.57 24.54
N GLY A 538 3.07 14.55 23.94
CA GLY A 538 4.01 14.71 22.84
C GLY A 538 5.48 14.86 23.27
N ALA A 539 6.00 13.90 24.00
CA ALA A 539 7.41 13.84 24.41
C ALA A 539 8.41 13.98 23.25
N ILE A 540 8.00 13.73 22.01
CA ILE A 540 8.86 13.93 20.84
C ILE A 540 9.37 15.36 20.74
N PHE A 541 8.60 16.35 21.17
CA PHE A 541 8.97 17.75 21.08
C PHE A 541 10.09 18.14 22.06
N SER A 542 10.28 17.37 23.16
CA SER A 542 11.41 17.58 24.08
C SER A 542 12.75 17.13 23.51
N HIS A 543 12.74 16.39 22.39
CA HIS A 543 13.93 15.92 21.68
C HIS A 543 14.24 16.75 20.40
N LEU A 544 13.47 17.80 20.15
CA LEU A 544 13.78 18.75 19.09
C LEU A 544 14.83 19.75 19.59
N GLU A 545 15.88 19.96 18.81
CA GLU A 545 16.89 20.99 19.06
C GLU A 545 16.36 22.38 18.69
#